data_145d02e4fdc0b23780c77e7457eea61c
#
_entry.id   145d02e4fdc0b23780c77e7457eea61c
#
_cell.length_a   1.000
_cell.length_b   1.000
_cell.length_c   1.000
_cell.angle_alpha   90.00
_cell.angle_beta   90.00
_cell.angle_gamma   90.00
#
_symmetry.space_group_name_H-M   'P 1'
#
loop_
_entity.id
_entity.type
_entity.pdbx_description
1 polymer ?
#
loop_
_entity_poly.entity_id
_entity_poly.type
_entity_poly.pdbx_seq_one_letter_code
_entity_poly.pdbx_strand_id
1 'polypeptide(L)'
;MPRKLKNCNNFQDLKNLARRRLPDPIFHYIDGAAEDETTYQRNTEAFHDVDLVPNVLAGVENIDMSVKVMGYELGLPIFCSPTALQRLFHHQGERAVAKAAEKFNTLFGVSSLGTVKLKDIDEMINTPKMFQFYFHKDRGLNDSMIVMAKEANFEILTLTVDTITGGNRERDLRTGFTTPPKLTPKSIFQFGIKPAWALNYLFREKFELSQLSSHVNEGTNLSLIHISEPTRRSTI
;
A
#
# COMPACT_ATOMS: atom_id res chain seq x y z
N MET A 1 20.58 5.25 15.50
CA MET A 1 19.33 5.13 14.71
C MET A 1 18.77 6.52 14.45
N PRO A 2 18.40 6.87 13.21
CA PRO A 2 17.96 8.21 12.85
C PRO A 2 16.64 8.58 13.57
N ARG A 3 16.53 9.85 14.00
CA ARG A 3 15.32 10.40 14.63
C ARG A 3 14.52 11.31 13.69
N LYS A 4 15.14 11.74 12.60
CA LYS A 4 14.54 12.65 11.60
C LYS A 4 14.72 12.07 10.21
N LEU A 5 13.78 12.35 9.31
CA LEU A 5 13.80 11.87 7.93
C LEU A 5 15.11 12.27 7.20
N LYS A 6 15.59 13.50 7.39
CA LYS A 6 16.81 13.99 6.79
C LYS A 6 18.09 13.20 7.16
N ASN A 7 18.02 12.34 8.16
CA ASN A 7 19.13 11.52 8.64
C ASN A 7 18.98 10.04 8.20
N CYS A 8 18.01 9.74 7.35
CA CYS A 8 17.80 8.41 6.78
C CYS A 8 18.57 8.36 5.45
N ASN A 9 19.50 7.43 5.33
CA ASN A 9 20.34 7.27 4.15
C ASN A 9 19.95 6.04 3.31
N ASN A 10 19.11 5.15 3.84
CA ASN A 10 18.67 3.93 3.19
C ASN A 10 17.29 3.49 3.70
N PHE A 11 16.74 2.43 3.10
CA PHE A 11 15.44 1.89 3.50
C PHE A 11 15.41 1.36 4.93
N GLN A 12 16.51 0.78 5.42
CA GLN A 12 16.59 0.30 6.79
C GLN A 12 16.47 1.44 7.80
N ASP A 13 17.04 2.61 7.50
CA ASP A 13 16.87 3.80 8.32
C ASP A 13 15.43 4.30 8.33
N LEU A 14 14.75 4.28 7.18
CA LEU A 14 13.34 4.63 7.07
C LEU A 14 12.46 3.66 7.86
N LYS A 15 12.71 2.36 7.74
CA LYS A 15 12.04 1.31 8.50
C LYS A 15 12.22 1.51 10.01
N ASN A 16 13.43 1.78 10.45
CA ASN A 16 13.74 2.06 11.86
C ASN A 16 13.05 3.34 12.36
N LEU A 17 12.94 4.36 11.52
CA LEU A 17 12.20 5.58 11.84
C LEU A 17 10.71 5.32 11.94
N ALA A 18 10.13 4.55 11.02
CA ALA A 18 8.73 4.14 11.05
C ALA A 18 8.40 3.37 12.34
N ARG A 19 9.23 2.37 12.71
CA ARG A 19 9.06 1.60 13.96
C ARG A 19 9.02 2.47 15.21
N ARG A 20 9.79 3.57 15.22
CA ARG A 20 9.75 4.51 16.35
C ARG A 20 8.48 5.34 16.41
N ARG A 21 7.91 5.66 15.26
CA ARG A 21 6.75 6.57 15.14
C ARG A 21 5.42 5.86 15.21
N LEU A 22 5.34 4.64 14.72
CA LEU A 22 4.12 3.85 14.66
C LEU A 22 3.92 3.02 15.94
N PRO A 23 2.66 2.81 16.38
CA PRO A 23 2.33 1.77 17.33
C PRO A 23 2.73 0.39 16.81
N ASP A 24 3.13 -0.51 17.71
CA ASP A 24 3.61 -1.84 17.32
C ASP A 24 2.62 -2.62 16.41
N PRO A 25 1.31 -2.67 16.69
CA PRO A 25 0.38 -3.35 15.80
C PRO A 25 0.38 -2.79 14.38
N ILE A 26 0.41 -1.45 14.25
CA ILE A 26 0.42 -0.77 12.97
C ILE A 26 1.74 -1.00 12.22
N PHE A 27 2.86 -0.95 12.94
CA PHE A 27 4.16 -1.20 12.35
C PHE A 27 4.26 -2.64 11.85
N HIS A 28 3.86 -3.62 12.66
CA HIS A 28 3.94 -5.04 12.28
C HIS A 28 2.98 -5.40 11.15
N TYR A 29 1.84 -4.73 11.05
CA TYR A 29 0.94 -4.91 9.92
C TYR A 29 1.59 -4.53 8.59
N ILE A 30 2.29 -3.39 8.50
CA ILE A 30 2.92 -2.97 7.23
C ILE A 30 4.25 -3.69 6.98
N ASP A 31 4.98 -4.08 8.03
CA ASP A 31 6.29 -4.71 7.93
C ASP A 31 6.24 -6.24 7.91
N GLY A 32 5.15 -6.84 8.37
CA GLY A 32 5.03 -8.29 8.48
C GLY A 32 4.53 -8.96 7.22
N ALA A 33 4.79 -10.26 7.12
CA ALA A 33 4.28 -11.15 6.09
C ALA A 33 3.63 -12.40 6.72
N ALA A 34 3.27 -13.38 5.92
CA ALA A 34 2.62 -14.60 6.38
C ALA A 34 3.63 -15.70 6.74
N GLU A 35 3.22 -16.60 7.63
CA GLU A 35 3.96 -17.79 8.06
C GLU A 35 5.39 -17.42 8.55
N ASP A 36 6.40 -18.17 8.13
CA ASP A 36 7.81 -17.95 8.46
C ASP A 36 8.44 -16.76 7.72
N GLU A 37 7.65 -16.02 6.94
CA GLU A 37 8.11 -14.85 6.17
C GLU A 37 9.23 -15.15 5.17
N THR A 38 9.36 -16.38 4.70
CA THR A 38 10.43 -16.81 3.79
C THR A 38 10.42 -15.98 2.49
N THR A 39 9.25 -15.78 1.86
CA THR A 39 9.16 -14.99 0.64
C THR A 39 9.48 -13.51 0.89
N TYR A 40 9.08 -12.97 2.03
CA TYR A 40 9.43 -11.60 2.43
C TYR A 40 10.95 -11.41 2.54
N GLN A 41 11.65 -12.35 3.19
CA GLN A 41 13.11 -12.34 3.30
C GLN A 41 13.76 -12.47 1.93
N ARG A 42 13.28 -13.39 1.12
CA ARG A 42 13.79 -13.66 -0.22
C ARG A 42 13.66 -12.48 -1.17
N ASN A 43 12.63 -11.66 -1.03
CA ASN A 43 12.44 -10.44 -1.80
C ASN A 43 13.57 -9.41 -1.59
N THR A 44 14.29 -9.49 -0.49
CA THR A 44 15.46 -8.65 -0.22
C THR A 44 16.77 -9.38 -0.56
N GLU A 45 16.88 -10.65 -0.18
CA GLU A 45 18.09 -11.45 -0.36
C GLU A 45 18.40 -11.70 -1.84
N ALA A 46 17.39 -11.86 -2.69
CA ALA A 46 17.57 -12.10 -4.13
C ALA A 46 18.37 -10.99 -4.85
N PHE A 47 18.41 -9.77 -4.31
CA PHE A 47 19.25 -8.71 -4.87
C PHE A 47 20.74 -8.93 -4.63
N HIS A 48 21.11 -9.78 -3.66
CA HIS A 48 22.51 -10.15 -3.43
C HIS A 48 23.04 -11.21 -4.40
N ASP A 49 22.12 -11.87 -5.14
CA ASP A 49 22.45 -12.88 -6.13
C ASP A 49 22.75 -12.27 -7.51
N VAL A 50 22.67 -10.95 -7.65
CA VAL A 50 22.83 -10.22 -8.92
C VAL A 50 23.94 -9.19 -8.80
N ASP A 51 24.98 -9.36 -9.61
CA ASP A 51 26.07 -8.37 -9.73
C ASP A 51 25.80 -7.41 -10.89
N LEU A 52 26.04 -6.13 -10.65
CA LEU A 52 26.06 -5.12 -11.70
C LEU A 52 27.49 -4.96 -12.22
N VAL A 53 27.73 -5.31 -13.48
CA VAL A 53 29.02 -5.15 -14.14
C VAL A 53 29.06 -3.81 -14.87
N PRO A 54 29.76 -2.78 -14.34
CA PRO A 54 29.81 -1.48 -14.98
C PRO A 54 30.72 -1.51 -16.21
N ASN A 55 30.34 -0.77 -17.25
CA ASN A 55 31.23 -0.46 -18.35
C ASN A 55 32.12 0.71 -17.96
N VAL A 56 33.43 0.49 -17.85
CA VAL A 56 34.41 1.54 -17.58
C VAL A 56 34.64 2.41 -18.80
N LEU A 57 35.00 3.68 -18.60
CA LEU A 57 35.30 4.65 -19.66
C LEU A 57 34.13 4.89 -20.65
N ALA A 58 32.91 4.64 -20.24
CA ALA A 58 31.74 4.79 -21.09
C ALA A 58 31.31 6.25 -21.32
N GLY A 59 31.91 7.22 -20.64
CA GLY A 59 31.62 8.66 -20.82
C GLY A 59 30.16 9.02 -20.54
N VAL A 60 29.58 8.50 -19.45
CA VAL A 60 28.17 8.73 -19.10
C VAL A 60 27.98 10.14 -18.53
N GLU A 61 27.75 11.13 -19.40
CA GLU A 61 27.49 12.50 -19.02
C GLU A 61 26.00 12.76 -18.74
N ASN A 62 25.12 12.09 -19.50
CA ASN A 62 23.67 12.18 -19.36
C ASN A 62 23.10 10.82 -18.96
N ILE A 63 22.46 10.77 -17.79
CA ILE A 63 21.82 9.56 -17.29
C ILE A 63 20.34 9.61 -17.66
N ASP A 64 19.93 8.70 -18.55
CA ASP A 64 18.53 8.47 -18.87
C ASP A 64 18.10 7.12 -18.26
N MET A 65 17.12 7.19 -17.34
CA MET A 65 16.52 6.02 -16.69
C MET A 65 15.08 5.80 -17.16
N SER A 66 14.63 6.52 -18.18
CA SER A 66 13.27 6.41 -18.67
C SER A 66 13.00 5.01 -19.26
N VAL A 67 11.76 4.56 -19.07
CA VAL A 67 11.30 3.28 -19.61
C VAL A 67 9.86 3.44 -20.11
N LYS A 68 9.51 2.64 -21.11
CA LYS A 68 8.14 2.56 -21.60
C LYS A 68 7.45 1.31 -21.04
N VAL A 69 6.39 1.52 -20.26
CA VAL A 69 5.61 0.45 -19.63
C VAL A 69 4.14 0.62 -20.01
N MET A 70 3.51 -0.42 -20.56
CA MET A 70 2.09 -0.40 -20.99
C MET A 70 1.72 0.79 -21.91
N GLY A 71 2.67 1.28 -22.69
CA GLY A 71 2.47 2.44 -23.57
C GLY A 71 2.79 3.80 -22.96
N TYR A 72 3.04 3.87 -21.67
CA TYR A 72 3.37 5.12 -20.94
C TYR A 72 4.88 5.26 -20.74
N GLU A 73 5.38 6.47 -20.90
CA GLU A 73 6.78 6.80 -20.61
C GLU A 73 6.92 7.17 -19.13
N LEU A 74 7.75 6.42 -18.43
CA LEU A 74 8.09 6.66 -17.02
C LEU A 74 9.51 7.19 -16.93
N GLY A 75 9.75 8.16 -16.05
CA GLY A 75 11.09 8.72 -15.81
C GLY A 75 12.04 7.80 -15.05
N LEU A 76 11.51 6.70 -14.48
CA LEU A 76 12.26 5.71 -13.71
C LEU A 76 11.71 4.30 -13.97
N PRO A 77 12.56 3.24 -13.98
CA PRO A 77 12.13 1.85 -14.09
C PRO A 77 11.58 1.30 -12.75
N ILE A 78 10.93 2.13 -11.98
CA ILE A 78 10.34 1.82 -10.68
C ILE A 78 8.99 2.55 -10.58
N PHE A 79 7.99 1.89 -10.02
CA PHE A 79 6.71 2.53 -9.75
C PHE A 79 6.23 2.27 -8.32
N CYS A 80 5.27 3.06 -7.86
CA CYS A 80 4.69 2.95 -6.53
C CYS A 80 3.57 1.91 -6.55
N SER A 81 3.81 0.74 -5.96
CA SER A 81 2.84 -0.34 -5.84
C SER A 81 1.60 0.06 -5.02
N PRO A 82 0.42 -0.51 -5.31
CA PRO A 82 -0.77 -0.28 -4.53
C PRO A 82 -0.60 -0.81 -3.11
N THR A 83 -0.77 0.07 -2.14
CA THR A 83 -0.67 -0.26 -0.71
C THR A 83 -1.96 0.15 0.00
N ALA A 84 -2.56 -0.76 0.74
CA ALA A 84 -3.77 -0.51 1.50
C ALA A 84 -3.52 0.40 2.73
N LEU A 85 -4.58 1.10 3.19
CA LEU A 85 -4.63 1.76 4.49
C LEU A 85 -3.54 2.81 4.74
N GLN A 86 -3.08 3.52 3.72
CA GLN A 86 -1.89 4.37 3.84
C GLN A 86 -2.02 5.48 4.88
N ARG A 87 -3.22 6.05 5.10
CA ARG A 87 -3.46 7.05 6.14
C ARG A 87 -3.38 6.50 7.57
N LEU A 88 -3.42 5.18 7.73
CA LEU A 88 -3.15 4.55 9.01
C LEU A 88 -1.69 4.72 9.44
N PHE A 89 -0.76 4.79 8.48
CA PHE A 89 0.67 4.95 8.75
C PHE A 89 1.10 6.41 8.80
N HIS A 90 0.54 7.23 7.92
CA HIS A 90 0.83 8.66 7.85
C HIS A 90 -0.41 9.43 7.40
N HIS A 91 -0.69 10.56 8.03
CA HIS A 91 -1.92 11.34 7.78
C HIS A 91 -2.12 11.77 6.32
N GLN A 92 -1.07 11.93 5.53
CA GLN A 92 -1.17 12.24 4.11
C GLN A 92 -1.49 11.01 3.25
N GLY A 93 -1.10 9.80 3.71
CA GLY A 93 -1.36 8.56 3.00
C GLY A 93 -0.99 8.60 1.53
N GLU A 94 -1.92 8.19 0.68
CA GLU A 94 -1.78 8.15 -0.78
C GLU A 94 -1.41 9.50 -1.39
N ARG A 95 -1.83 10.62 -0.78
CA ARG A 95 -1.48 11.98 -1.27
C ARG A 95 0.02 12.25 -1.27
N ALA A 96 0.75 11.70 -0.29
CA ALA A 96 2.20 11.86 -0.23
C ALA A 96 2.90 11.02 -1.31
N VAL A 97 2.40 9.81 -1.55
CA VAL A 97 2.93 8.93 -2.60
C VAL A 97 2.61 9.47 -3.99
N ALA A 98 1.40 9.98 -4.20
CA ALA A 98 1.00 10.63 -5.45
C ALA A 98 1.96 11.77 -5.83
N LYS A 99 2.24 12.68 -4.88
CA LYS A 99 3.21 13.77 -5.09
C LYS A 99 4.62 13.27 -5.40
N ALA A 100 5.04 12.18 -4.82
CA ALA A 100 6.33 11.57 -5.12
C ALA A 100 6.35 10.95 -6.52
N ALA A 101 5.30 10.25 -6.90
CA ALA A 101 5.15 9.68 -8.24
C ALA A 101 5.17 10.78 -9.32
N GLU A 102 4.41 11.86 -9.13
CA GLU A 102 4.42 13.03 -10.01
C GLU A 102 5.81 13.63 -10.14
N LYS A 103 6.50 13.85 -9.01
CA LYS A 103 7.83 14.45 -9.00
C LYS A 103 8.85 13.66 -9.83
N PHE A 104 8.74 12.35 -9.86
CA PHE A 104 9.67 11.47 -10.57
C PHE A 104 9.10 10.93 -11.88
N ASN A 105 7.96 11.45 -12.31
CA ASN A 105 7.25 11.00 -13.52
C ASN A 105 7.15 9.47 -13.58
N THR A 106 6.63 8.86 -12.51
CA THR A 106 6.46 7.40 -12.46
C THR A 106 5.01 7.01 -12.18
N LEU A 107 4.66 5.75 -12.44
CA LEU A 107 3.31 5.23 -12.26
C LEU A 107 2.98 5.09 -10.78
N PHE A 108 1.76 5.50 -10.40
CA PHE A 108 1.22 5.32 -9.06
C PHE A 108 0.07 4.32 -9.04
N GLY A 109 0.25 3.22 -8.29
CA GLY A 109 -0.79 2.24 -8.02
C GLY A 109 -1.59 2.60 -6.77
N VAL A 110 -2.91 2.72 -6.89
CA VAL A 110 -3.84 2.94 -5.78
C VAL A 110 -4.64 1.68 -5.51
N SER A 111 -4.71 1.28 -4.24
CA SER A 111 -5.47 0.10 -3.82
C SER A 111 -6.96 0.40 -3.67
N SER A 112 -7.82 -0.59 -3.93
CA SER A 112 -9.23 -0.54 -3.56
C SER A 112 -9.47 -0.38 -2.05
N LEU A 113 -8.50 -0.73 -1.23
CA LEU A 113 -8.46 -0.45 0.20
C LEU A 113 -7.73 0.88 0.51
N GLY A 114 -7.67 1.77 -0.45
CA GLY A 114 -7.11 3.11 -0.30
C GLY A 114 -7.96 4.02 0.58
N THR A 115 -7.31 4.99 1.19
CA THR A 115 -7.90 5.90 2.18
C THR A 115 -8.11 7.32 1.67
N VAL A 116 -7.79 7.56 0.40
CA VAL A 116 -8.01 8.82 -0.32
C VAL A 116 -8.81 8.52 -1.58
N LYS A 117 -9.79 9.34 -1.90
CA LYS A 117 -10.65 9.16 -3.07
C LYS A 117 -9.83 9.18 -4.36
N LEU A 118 -10.19 8.34 -5.33
CA LEU A 118 -9.51 8.29 -6.64
C LEU A 118 -9.52 9.65 -7.34
N LYS A 119 -10.66 10.35 -7.26
CA LYS A 119 -10.80 11.69 -7.82
C LYS A 119 -9.82 12.69 -7.21
N ASP A 120 -9.62 12.67 -5.88
CA ASP A 120 -8.67 13.56 -5.22
C ASP A 120 -7.23 13.29 -5.69
N ILE A 121 -6.90 12.03 -6.01
CA ILE A 121 -5.59 11.65 -6.56
C ILE A 121 -5.46 12.16 -7.99
N ASP A 122 -6.48 11.99 -8.81
CA ASP A 122 -6.50 12.47 -10.21
C ASP A 122 -6.28 13.98 -10.29
N GLU A 123 -6.93 14.75 -9.44
CA GLU A 123 -6.78 16.20 -9.35
C GLU A 123 -5.37 16.65 -8.90
N MET A 124 -4.58 15.74 -8.32
CA MET A 124 -3.25 16.04 -7.77
C MET A 124 -2.09 15.74 -8.70
N ILE A 125 -2.24 14.80 -9.62
CA ILE A 125 -1.14 14.26 -10.44
C ILE A 125 -1.57 13.99 -11.88
N ASN A 126 -0.63 14.17 -12.81
CA ASN A 126 -0.81 13.89 -14.24
C ASN A 126 -0.05 12.63 -14.70
N THR A 127 0.77 12.04 -13.84
CA THR A 127 1.48 10.79 -14.15
C THR A 127 0.50 9.62 -14.26
N PRO A 128 0.85 8.55 -14.99
CA PRO A 128 -0.01 7.39 -15.16
C PRO A 128 -0.46 6.80 -13.82
N LYS A 129 -1.75 6.49 -13.72
CA LYS A 129 -2.41 5.97 -12.52
C LYS A 129 -2.94 4.57 -12.76
N MET A 130 -2.73 3.69 -11.81
CA MET A 130 -3.19 2.32 -11.81
C MET A 130 -4.12 2.09 -10.63
N PHE A 131 -5.29 1.53 -10.86
CA PHE A 131 -6.21 1.13 -9.81
C PHE A 131 -6.18 -0.38 -9.63
N GLN A 132 -5.84 -0.84 -8.42
CA GLN A 132 -5.84 -2.24 -8.04
C GLN A 132 -7.11 -2.57 -7.26
N PHE A 133 -7.79 -3.64 -7.65
CA PHE A 133 -8.96 -4.12 -6.93
C PHE A 133 -8.97 -5.65 -6.82
N TYR A 134 -9.72 -6.12 -5.82
CA TYR A 134 -10.09 -7.51 -5.67
C TYR A 134 -11.48 -7.73 -6.27
N PHE A 135 -11.69 -8.92 -6.78
CA PHE A 135 -12.99 -9.27 -7.31
C PHE A 135 -13.92 -9.73 -6.17
N HIS A 136 -14.96 -8.97 -5.90
CA HIS A 136 -15.92 -9.23 -4.84
C HIS A 136 -17.10 -10.08 -5.33
N LYS A 137 -17.79 -10.80 -4.41
CA LYS A 137 -19.03 -11.51 -4.71
C LYS A 137 -20.14 -10.55 -5.14
N ASP A 138 -20.16 -9.37 -4.57
CA ASP A 138 -21.06 -8.28 -4.98
C ASP A 138 -20.59 -7.70 -6.31
N ARG A 139 -21.33 -8.01 -7.37
CA ARG A 139 -21.04 -7.51 -8.72
C ARG A 139 -21.24 -6.01 -8.84
N GLY A 140 -22.25 -5.45 -8.17
CA GLY A 140 -22.50 -4.01 -8.15
C GLY A 140 -21.34 -3.22 -7.55
N LEU A 141 -20.67 -3.78 -6.53
CA LEU A 141 -19.47 -3.19 -5.97
C LEU A 141 -18.30 -3.20 -6.97
N ASN A 142 -18.10 -4.32 -7.70
CA ASN A 142 -17.05 -4.39 -8.73
C ASN A 142 -17.29 -3.36 -9.83
N ASP A 143 -18.50 -3.29 -10.34
CA ASP A 143 -18.88 -2.34 -11.40
C ASP A 143 -18.69 -0.89 -10.95
N SER A 144 -19.11 -0.58 -9.73
CA SER A 144 -18.95 0.76 -9.18
C SER A 144 -17.49 1.15 -8.98
N MET A 145 -16.62 0.25 -8.54
CA MET A 145 -15.18 0.51 -8.44
C MET A 145 -14.52 0.76 -9.80
N ILE A 146 -14.92 -0.01 -10.82
CA ILE A 146 -14.43 0.18 -12.20
C ILE A 146 -14.89 1.53 -12.76
N VAL A 147 -16.16 1.89 -12.53
CA VAL A 147 -16.71 3.19 -12.95
C VAL A 147 -15.97 4.33 -12.24
N MET A 148 -15.78 4.27 -10.92
CA MET A 148 -15.03 5.28 -10.18
C MET A 148 -13.60 5.46 -10.69
N ALA A 149 -12.91 4.37 -11.01
CA ALA A 149 -11.55 4.43 -11.56
C ALA A 149 -11.54 5.10 -12.95
N LYS A 150 -12.53 4.78 -13.79
CA LYS A 150 -12.68 5.38 -15.11
C LYS A 150 -13.01 6.87 -15.03
N GLU A 151 -13.93 7.27 -14.15
CA GLU A 151 -14.31 8.67 -13.93
C GLU A 151 -13.17 9.52 -13.34
N ALA A 152 -12.26 8.88 -12.61
CA ALA A 152 -11.06 9.50 -12.07
C ALA A 152 -9.83 9.34 -12.99
N ASN A 153 -10.03 9.08 -14.28
CA ASN A 153 -8.99 8.99 -15.31
C ASN A 153 -7.84 8.06 -14.94
N PHE A 154 -8.14 6.92 -14.30
CA PHE A 154 -7.14 5.88 -14.07
C PHE A 154 -6.97 5.05 -15.35
N GLU A 155 -5.79 5.04 -15.88
CA GLU A 155 -5.47 4.46 -17.20
C GLU A 155 -5.29 2.93 -17.16
N ILE A 156 -4.91 2.39 -15.99
CA ILE A 156 -4.59 0.98 -15.81
C ILE A 156 -5.45 0.37 -14.72
N LEU A 157 -6.05 -0.78 -15.02
CA LEU A 157 -6.79 -1.59 -14.06
C LEU A 157 -6.00 -2.86 -13.74
N THR A 158 -5.81 -3.13 -12.44
CA THR A 158 -5.09 -4.32 -11.97
C THR A 158 -5.99 -5.18 -11.12
N LEU A 159 -6.29 -6.38 -11.58
CA LEU A 159 -7.06 -7.35 -10.84
C LEU A 159 -6.14 -8.26 -10.03
N THR A 160 -6.34 -8.31 -8.70
CA THR A 160 -5.63 -9.24 -7.81
C THR A 160 -6.43 -10.54 -7.70
N VAL A 161 -5.78 -11.68 -8.00
CA VAL A 161 -6.44 -12.99 -8.15
C VAL A 161 -5.84 -14.08 -7.26
N ASP A 162 -4.86 -13.75 -6.42
CA ASP A 162 -4.09 -14.70 -5.60
C ASP A 162 -4.60 -14.84 -4.16
N THR A 163 -5.60 -14.07 -3.76
CA THR A 163 -6.11 -14.02 -2.37
C THR A 163 -7.31 -14.96 -2.17
N ILE A 164 -7.12 -16.24 -2.41
CA ILE A 164 -8.15 -17.27 -2.18
C ILE A 164 -8.39 -17.45 -0.67
N THR A 165 -7.32 -17.40 0.12
CA THR A 165 -7.34 -17.47 1.58
C THR A 165 -6.45 -16.38 2.16
N GLY A 166 -6.82 -15.86 3.33
CA GLY A 166 -5.95 -14.95 4.08
C GLY A 166 -4.68 -15.65 4.55
N GLY A 167 -3.52 -15.04 4.34
CA GLY A 167 -2.27 -15.56 4.90
C GLY A 167 -2.29 -15.54 6.44
N ASN A 168 -1.67 -16.53 7.07
CA ASN A 168 -1.51 -16.59 8.53
C ASN A 168 -0.44 -15.56 8.96
N ARG A 169 -0.86 -14.35 9.25
CA ARG A 169 0.03 -13.24 9.63
C ARG A 169 0.27 -13.25 11.14
N GLU A 170 1.20 -14.09 11.59
CA GLU A 170 1.47 -14.31 13.01
C GLU A 170 1.85 -13.04 13.77
N ARG A 171 2.56 -12.11 13.15
CA ARG A 171 2.91 -10.84 13.81
C ARG A 171 1.67 -10.02 14.13
N ASP A 172 0.67 -10.01 13.27
CA ASP A 172 -0.59 -9.30 13.50
C ASP A 172 -1.35 -9.95 14.67
N LEU A 173 -1.40 -11.27 14.72
CA LEU A 173 -2.01 -12.01 15.82
C LEU A 173 -1.29 -11.72 17.17
N ARG A 174 0.04 -11.75 17.19
CA ARG A 174 0.84 -11.51 18.40
C ARG A 174 0.75 -10.05 18.90
N THR A 175 0.58 -9.10 17.98
CA THR A 175 0.48 -7.67 18.31
C THR A 175 -0.95 -7.21 18.54
N GLY A 176 -1.94 -8.04 18.20
CA GLY A 176 -3.35 -7.75 18.40
C GLY A 176 -3.92 -6.81 17.30
N PHE A 177 -3.28 -6.76 16.14
CA PHE A 177 -3.86 -6.10 14.97
C PHE A 177 -4.95 -7.00 14.38
N THR A 178 -6.19 -6.68 14.68
CA THR A 178 -7.38 -7.38 14.15
C THR A 178 -8.23 -6.41 13.34
N THR A 179 -8.97 -6.93 12.38
CA THR A 179 -9.95 -6.14 11.63
C THR A 179 -11.37 -6.67 11.96
N PRO A 180 -12.20 -5.89 12.67
CA PRO A 180 -11.93 -4.56 13.22
C PRO A 180 -10.92 -4.59 14.40
N PRO A 181 -10.23 -3.46 14.68
CA PRO A 181 -9.27 -3.38 15.77
C PRO A 181 -9.94 -3.65 17.12
N LYS A 182 -9.44 -4.63 17.86
CA LYS A 182 -9.90 -4.87 19.24
C LYS A 182 -9.11 -3.97 20.19
N LEU A 183 -9.81 -3.07 20.84
CA LEU A 183 -9.22 -2.21 21.88
C LEU A 183 -9.04 -3.03 23.17
N THR A 184 -7.87 -3.59 23.35
CA THR A 184 -7.44 -4.22 24.61
C THR A 184 -6.68 -3.19 25.45
N PRO A 185 -6.57 -3.35 26.78
CA PRO A 185 -5.73 -2.47 27.59
C PRO A 185 -4.29 -2.38 27.08
N LYS A 186 -3.76 -3.47 26.54
CA LYS A 186 -2.42 -3.54 25.94
C LYS A 186 -2.34 -2.68 24.65
N SER A 187 -3.33 -2.76 23.77
CA SER A 187 -3.35 -1.96 22.55
C SER A 187 -3.54 -0.48 22.85
N ILE A 188 -4.40 -0.11 23.81
CA ILE A 188 -4.58 1.28 24.26
C ILE A 188 -3.26 1.85 24.77
N PHE A 189 -2.53 1.10 25.59
CA PHE A 189 -1.20 1.50 26.06
C PHE A 189 -0.22 1.70 24.90
N GLN A 190 -0.16 0.75 23.96
CA GLN A 190 0.71 0.83 22.77
C GLN A 190 0.41 2.04 21.88
N PHE A 191 -0.86 2.41 21.74
CA PHE A 191 -1.25 3.64 21.04
C PHE A 191 -0.88 4.90 21.84
N GLY A 192 -1.05 4.88 23.15
CA GLY A 192 -0.75 6.01 24.05
C GLY A 192 0.73 6.39 24.09
N ILE A 193 1.65 5.43 23.98
CA ILE A 193 3.09 5.72 23.95
C ILE A 193 3.58 6.32 22.63
N LYS A 194 2.71 6.46 21.62
CA LYS A 194 2.99 7.09 20.32
C LYS A 194 2.12 8.34 20.11
N PRO A 195 2.28 9.38 20.94
CA PRO A 195 1.35 10.50 20.97
C PRO A 195 1.25 11.25 19.64
N ALA A 196 2.34 11.37 18.89
CA ALA A 196 2.33 12.02 17.58
C ALA A 196 1.45 11.27 16.57
N TRP A 197 1.45 9.93 16.60
CA TRP A 197 0.58 9.12 15.77
C TRP A 197 -0.88 9.23 16.24
N ALA A 198 -1.11 9.10 17.54
CA ALA A 198 -2.45 9.15 18.13
C ALA A 198 -3.13 10.51 17.87
N LEU A 199 -2.42 11.62 18.06
CA LEU A 199 -2.93 12.96 17.75
C LEU A 199 -3.25 13.12 16.25
N ASN A 200 -2.39 12.65 15.36
CA ASN A 200 -2.69 12.68 13.93
C ASN A 200 -3.93 11.85 13.59
N TYR A 201 -4.09 10.69 14.19
CA TYR A 201 -5.25 9.82 13.93
C TYR A 201 -6.56 10.43 14.47
N LEU A 202 -6.54 11.05 15.64
CA LEU A 202 -7.72 11.60 16.30
C LEU A 202 -8.16 12.98 15.78
N PHE A 203 -7.20 13.85 15.43
CA PHE A 203 -7.48 15.26 15.12
C PHE A 203 -7.35 15.61 13.63
N ARG A 204 -6.96 14.64 12.79
CA ARG A 204 -6.95 14.83 11.33
C ARG A 204 -8.22 14.28 10.69
N GLU A 205 -8.28 14.39 9.39
CA GLU A 205 -9.36 13.86 8.56
C GLU A 205 -9.68 12.40 8.93
N LYS A 206 -10.98 12.09 9.13
CA LYS A 206 -11.45 10.77 9.53
C LYS A 206 -10.89 9.67 8.62
N PHE A 207 -10.47 8.58 9.23
CA PHE A 207 -10.00 7.40 8.49
C PHE A 207 -11.19 6.68 7.88
N GLU A 208 -11.20 6.57 6.56
CA GLU A 208 -12.24 5.89 5.79
C GLU A 208 -11.61 5.10 4.65
N LEU A 209 -12.27 4.00 4.26
CA LEU A 209 -11.96 3.28 3.02
C LEU A 209 -12.77 3.94 1.89
N SER A 210 -12.18 4.96 1.31
CA SER A 210 -12.88 5.90 0.44
C SER A 210 -13.54 5.26 -0.80
N GLN A 211 -12.98 4.14 -1.30
CA GLN A 211 -13.50 3.43 -2.46
C GLN A 211 -14.64 2.46 -2.13
N LEU A 212 -14.79 2.08 -0.86
CA LEU A 212 -15.80 1.13 -0.40
C LEU A 212 -16.94 1.82 0.38
N SER A 213 -16.78 3.07 0.77
CA SER A 213 -17.68 3.79 1.66
C SER A 213 -19.12 3.89 1.15
N SER A 214 -19.34 3.87 -0.16
CA SER A 214 -20.68 3.91 -0.76
C SER A 214 -21.46 2.59 -0.64
N HIS A 215 -20.79 1.48 -0.36
CA HIS A 215 -21.38 0.13 -0.33
C HIS A 215 -21.26 -0.55 1.04
N VAL A 216 -20.43 0.01 1.93
CA VAL A 216 -20.23 -0.54 3.28
C VAL A 216 -21.07 0.27 4.25
N ASN A 217 -22.16 -0.30 4.75
CA ASN A 217 -22.94 0.28 5.84
C ASN A 217 -22.07 0.39 7.10
N GLU A 218 -22.27 1.42 7.92
CA GLU A 218 -21.60 1.57 9.22
C GLU A 218 -21.81 0.30 10.04
N GLY A 219 -20.72 -0.42 10.34
CA GLY A 219 -20.75 -1.70 11.06
C GLY A 219 -20.45 -2.93 10.21
N THR A 220 -20.32 -2.82 8.90
CA THR A 220 -19.91 -3.96 8.07
C THR A 220 -18.47 -4.32 8.39
N ASN A 221 -18.27 -5.53 8.87
CA ASN A 221 -16.97 -6.06 9.23
C ASN A 221 -16.10 -6.15 7.97
N LEU A 222 -14.95 -5.47 7.91
CA LEU A 222 -14.01 -5.53 6.78
C LEU A 222 -13.57 -6.98 6.46
N SER A 223 -13.66 -7.89 7.43
CA SER A 223 -13.44 -9.32 7.22
C SER A 223 -14.53 -9.98 6.35
N LEU A 224 -15.68 -9.31 6.13
CA LEU A 224 -16.77 -9.78 5.30
C LEU A 224 -16.71 -9.25 3.85
N ILE A 225 -15.72 -8.48 3.49
CA ILE A 225 -15.39 -8.23 2.10
C ILE A 225 -14.77 -9.52 1.56
N HIS A 226 -15.61 -10.55 1.42
CA HIS A 226 -15.20 -11.84 0.89
C HIS A 226 -14.80 -11.65 -0.57
N ILE A 227 -13.53 -11.74 -0.82
CA ILE A 227 -12.95 -12.04 -2.12
C ILE A 227 -13.69 -13.29 -2.62
N SER A 228 -14.08 -13.30 -3.88
CA SER A 228 -14.88 -14.36 -4.50
C SER A 228 -14.34 -15.74 -4.12
N GLU A 229 -15.26 -16.69 -3.79
CA GLU A 229 -14.86 -18.08 -3.70
C GLU A 229 -14.12 -18.50 -4.98
N PRO A 230 -13.04 -19.27 -4.85
CA PRO A 230 -12.43 -19.89 -6.00
C PRO A 230 -13.50 -20.65 -6.75
N THR A 231 -13.62 -20.41 -8.05
CA THR A 231 -14.41 -21.28 -8.90
C THR A 231 -14.00 -22.70 -8.57
N ARG A 232 -14.93 -23.51 -8.06
CA ARG A 232 -14.71 -24.96 -7.91
C ARG A 232 -14.14 -25.42 -9.25
N ARG A 233 -12.91 -25.90 -9.26
CA ARG A 233 -12.43 -26.71 -10.35
C ARG A 233 -13.41 -27.88 -10.43
N SER A 234 -14.26 -27.88 -11.44
CA SER A 234 -14.94 -29.10 -11.83
C SER A 234 -13.83 -30.06 -12.19
N THR A 235 -13.59 -31.03 -11.33
CA THR A 235 -12.78 -32.20 -11.64
C THR A 235 -13.47 -32.88 -12.79
N ILE A 236 -12.84 -32.83 -13.96
CA ILE A 236 -13.11 -33.75 -15.07
C ILE A 236 -12.38 -35.04 -14.77
#